data_6a17055ce91c64127fc0aa425f3ce1ac
#
_entry.id   6a17055ce91c64127fc0aa425f3ce1ac
#
_cell.length_a   1.000
_cell.length_b   1.000
_cell.length_c   1.000
_cell.angle_alpha   90.00
_cell.angle_beta   90.00
_cell.angle_gamma   90.00
#
_symmetry.space_group_name_H-M   'P 1'
#
loop_
_entity.id
_entity.type
_entity.pdbx_description
1 polymer ?
#
loop_
_entity_poly.entity_id
_entity_poly.type
_entity_poly.pdbx_seq_one_letter_code
_entity_poly.pdbx_strand_id
1 'polypeptide(L)'
;MGKRRKVAHSNNNHNSAQQQRPGPGSQKPQPQKGKATQSHQHQPPKSHKQQQHDEPTIPFAPEDKILLIGDGDLSFAASLVEHHYCGAVTATVLEKSPEELAEKYPHATENIGKIEAEEGCKVLYNIDATKMAPFLTKKGRDGSGVMDRIIFNFPHVGGKSTDVNRQVRYNQELLVEFFKRAAPSLAPGGTIVVTLFEGEPYTLWNIRDLARHSGLQVERSFRFQAAAYPGYHHARTLGVVKSKSGEVGGGWKGEDRAARSYVFVRKDDEVRPAKENGNKKGKKRSRADDDSSDDD
;
A
#
# COMPACT_ATOMS: atom_id res chain seq x y z
N MET A 1 -2.06 30.25 -57.77
CA MET A 1 -2.38 29.17 -58.73
C MET A 1 -1.74 27.89 -58.29
N GLY A 2 -2.50 26.75 -58.23
CA GLY A 2 -1.94 25.44 -57.93
C GLY A 2 -2.85 24.57 -57.09
N LYS A 3 -4.02 24.14 -57.68
CA LYS A 3 -4.91 23.15 -57.12
C LYS A 3 -4.26 21.75 -57.22
N ARG A 4 -4.25 20.96 -56.13
CA ARG A 4 -4.02 19.52 -56.23
C ARG A 4 -5.25 18.71 -55.79
N ARG A 5 -5.56 17.79 -56.65
CA ARG A 5 -6.78 16.93 -56.70
C ARG A 5 -6.76 15.84 -55.62
N LYS A 6 -7.94 15.53 -55.06
CA LYS A 6 -8.25 14.32 -54.31
C LYS A 6 -8.38 13.14 -55.30
N VAL A 7 -7.80 12.00 -54.94
CA VAL A 7 -8.04 10.70 -55.61
C VAL A 7 -8.79 9.84 -54.58
N ALA A 8 -9.98 9.40 -55.01
CA ALA A 8 -10.78 8.42 -54.29
C ALA A 8 -10.42 7.01 -54.80
N HIS A 9 -10.18 6.07 -53.88
CA HIS A 9 -10.11 4.67 -54.20
C HIS A 9 -11.36 3.96 -53.68
N SER A 10 -12.14 3.45 -54.66
CA SER A 10 -13.24 2.54 -54.52
C SER A 10 -12.70 1.12 -54.26
N ASN A 11 -13.19 0.42 -53.26
CA ASN A 11 -12.89 -0.98 -53.05
C ASN A 11 -14.12 -1.84 -53.28
N ASN A 12 -14.02 -2.69 -54.25
CA ASN A 12 -15.07 -3.56 -54.78
C ASN A 12 -15.09 -4.86 -53.95
N ASN A 13 -16.27 -5.22 -53.49
CA ASN A 13 -16.56 -6.42 -52.72
C ASN A 13 -16.97 -7.55 -53.67
N HIS A 14 -16.24 -8.66 -53.72
CA HIS A 14 -16.65 -9.85 -54.44
C HIS A 14 -17.05 -10.96 -53.47
N ASN A 15 -18.32 -11.25 -53.49
CA ASN A 15 -18.99 -12.34 -52.81
C ASN A 15 -18.92 -13.60 -53.71
N SER A 16 -18.35 -14.71 -53.20
CA SER A 16 -18.41 -16.01 -53.91
C SER A 16 -19.04 -17.04 -52.98
N ALA A 17 -20.30 -17.36 -53.28
CA ALA A 17 -21.02 -18.46 -52.69
C ALA A 17 -20.57 -19.79 -53.32
N GLN A 18 -20.16 -20.77 -52.52
CA GLN A 18 -20.03 -22.18 -52.93
C GLN A 18 -21.10 -23.03 -52.25
N GLN A 19 -21.98 -23.58 -53.12
CA GLN A 19 -22.95 -24.61 -52.81
C GLN A 19 -22.24 -25.95 -52.62
N GLN A 20 -22.56 -26.68 -51.53
CA GLN A 20 -22.25 -28.10 -51.39
C GLN A 20 -23.52 -28.95 -51.35
N ARG A 21 -23.50 -30.00 -52.16
CA ARG A 21 -24.55 -31.00 -52.35
C ARG A 21 -24.60 -32.02 -51.21
N PRO A 22 -25.78 -32.67 -50.94
CA PRO A 22 -25.92 -33.65 -49.90
C PRO A 22 -25.55 -35.06 -50.38
N GLY A 23 -24.89 -35.87 -49.52
CA GLY A 23 -24.65 -37.29 -49.67
C GLY A 23 -25.49 -38.13 -48.67
N PRO A 24 -25.72 -39.43 -48.94
CA PRO A 24 -26.84 -40.17 -48.38
C PRO A 24 -26.58 -40.93 -47.08
N GLY A 25 -27.61 -41.05 -46.34
CA GLY A 25 -28.06 -41.86 -45.24
C GLY A 25 -27.13 -42.87 -44.52
N SER A 26 -27.17 -42.81 -43.19
CA SER A 26 -26.86 -43.95 -42.33
C SER A 26 -27.82 -44.01 -41.14
N GLN A 27 -28.24 -45.24 -40.85
CA GLN A 27 -29.30 -45.66 -39.95
C GLN A 27 -29.06 -45.34 -38.48
N LYS A 28 -30.15 -45.07 -37.76
CA LYS A 28 -30.20 -44.96 -36.28
C LYS A 28 -30.15 -46.33 -35.64
N PRO A 29 -29.38 -46.53 -34.53
CA PRO A 29 -29.63 -47.61 -33.60
C PRO A 29 -30.60 -47.17 -32.48
N GLN A 30 -31.48 -48.10 -32.09
CA GLN A 30 -32.44 -47.95 -30.98
C GLN A 30 -31.77 -47.92 -29.61
N PRO A 31 -32.40 -47.32 -28.57
CA PRO A 31 -31.84 -47.25 -27.21
C PRO A 31 -32.07 -48.51 -26.40
N GLN A 32 -30.98 -49.11 -25.90
CA GLN A 32 -31.06 -50.13 -24.85
C GLN A 32 -31.21 -49.45 -23.48
N LYS A 33 -32.19 -49.96 -22.70
CA LYS A 33 -32.37 -49.61 -21.27
C LYS A 33 -31.20 -50.12 -20.44
N GLY A 34 -30.32 -49.22 -20.01
CA GLY A 34 -29.25 -49.47 -19.06
C GLY A 34 -29.60 -48.92 -17.67
N LYS A 35 -29.33 -49.72 -16.64
CA LYS A 35 -29.63 -49.55 -15.22
C LYS A 35 -29.09 -48.21 -14.69
N ALA A 36 -29.90 -47.55 -13.86
CA ALA A 36 -29.52 -46.37 -13.10
C ALA A 36 -28.37 -46.68 -12.12
N THR A 37 -27.21 -46.13 -12.39
CA THR A 37 -26.10 -46.02 -11.45
C THR A 37 -26.22 -44.68 -10.74
N GLN A 38 -26.42 -44.69 -9.42
CA GLN A 38 -26.39 -43.46 -8.61
C GLN A 38 -25.04 -42.80 -8.71
N SER A 39 -24.99 -41.68 -9.40
CA SER A 39 -23.83 -40.78 -9.40
C SER A 39 -23.79 -40.02 -8.07
N HIS A 40 -22.87 -40.38 -7.18
CA HIS A 40 -22.50 -39.51 -6.07
C HIS A 40 -21.98 -38.19 -6.64
N GLN A 41 -22.78 -37.15 -6.49
CA GLN A 41 -22.34 -35.76 -6.73
C GLN A 41 -21.28 -35.44 -5.67
N HIS A 42 -20.01 -35.46 -6.07
CA HIS A 42 -18.94 -34.79 -5.34
C HIS A 42 -19.23 -33.30 -5.34
N GLN A 43 -19.75 -32.77 -4.23
CA GLN A 43 -19.75 -31.34 -3.96
C GLN A 43 -18.28 -30.92 -3.84
N PRO A 44 -17.85 -29.84 -4.57
CA PRO A 44 -16.51 -29.30 -4.36
C PRO A 44 -16.37 -28.83 -2.90
N PRO A 45 -15.19 -29.01 -2.28
CA PRO A 45 -15.00 -28.59 -0.90
C PRO A 45 -15.26 -27.09 -0.81
N LYS A 46 -16.19 -26.70 0.08
CA LYS A 46 -16.43 -25.31 0.43
C LYS A 46 -15.10 -24.74 0.90
N SER A 47 -14.49 -23.87 0.11
CA SER A 47 -13.33 -23.10 0.54
C SER A 47 -13.75 -22.36 1.81
N HIS A 48 -13.18 -22.77 2.96
CA HIS A 48 -13.25 -21.97 4.17
C HIS A 48 -12.58 -20.64 3.83
N LYS A 49 -13.38 -19.61 3.54
CA LYS A 49 -12.91 -18.22 3.62
C LYS A 49 -12.47 -18.05 5.07
N GLN A 50 -11.16 -18.10 5.30
CA GLN A 50 -10.60 -17.63 6.56
C GLN A 50 -11.18 -16.24 6.76
N GLN A 51 -11.98 -16.07 7.82
CA GLN A 51 -12.36 -14.77 8.33
C GLN A 51 -11.03 -14.10 8.69
N GLN A 52 -10.53 -13.25 7.79
CA GLN A 52 -9.45 -12.33 8.11
C GLN A 52 -9.99 -11.48 9.24
N HIS A 53 -9.28 -11.45 10.36
CA HIS A 53 -9.56 -10.55 11.47
C HIS A 53 -9.80 -9.15 10.89
N ASP A 54 -10.98 -8.59 11.11
CA ASP A 54 -11.38 -7.27 10.63
C ASP A 54 -10.67 -6.13 11.40
N GLU A 55 -9.87 -6.46 12.41
CA GLU A 55 -9.11 -5.48 13.16
C GLU A 55 -7.97 -4.88 12.32
N PRO A 56 -7.89 -3.55 12.22
CA PRO A 56 -6.85 -2.87 11.47
C PRO A 56 -5.47 -3.12 12.10
N THR A 57 -4.48 -3.38 11.26
CA THR A 57 -3.08 -3.50 11.70
C THR A 57 -2.43 -2.13 11.66
N ILE A 58 -2.01 -1.61 12.83
CA ILE A 58 -1.25 -0.37 12.95
C ILE A 58 0.24 -0.73 13.03
N PRO A 59 1.10 -0.21 12.13
CA PRO A 59 2.51 -0.62 12.03
C PRO A 59 3.47 0.19 12.94
N PHE A 60 2.95 0.96 13.87
CA PHE A 60 3.72 1.81 14.77
C PHE A 60 3.09 1.84 16.17
N ALA A 61 3.84 2.37 17.13
CA ALA A 61 3.38 2.66 18.48
C ALA A 61 3.41 4.19 18.73
N PRO A 62 2.66 4.71 19.74
CA PRO A 62 2.66 6.14 20.06
C PRO A 62 4.05 6.73 20.40
N GLU A 63 4.93 5.91 20.96
CA GLU A 63 6.29 6.29 21.40
C GLU A 63 7.32 6.26 20.26
N ASP A 64 6.96 5.73 19.08
CA ASP A 64 7.87 5.62 17.96
C ASP A 64 8.20 6.99 17.37
N LYS A 65 9.47 7.20 17.02
CA LYS A 65 9.90 8.33 16.19
C LYS A 65 9.57 8.03 14.74
N ILE A 66 8.56 8.72 14.22
CA ILE A 66 7.98 8.45 12.91
C ILE A 66 8.42 9.51 11.91
N LEU A 67 8.95 9.08 10.77
CA LEU A 67 9.22 9.92 9.60
C LEU A 67 8.20 9.57 8.51
N LEU A 68 7.36 10.54 8.15
CA LEU A 68 6.43 10.41 7.03
C LEU A 68 7.01 11.07 5.78
N ILE A 69 7.04 10.34 4.67
CA ILE A 69 7.58 10.83 3.40
C ILE A 69 6.45 11.15 2.44
N GLY A 70 6.43 12.41 1.97
CA GLY A 70 5.50 12.84 0.93
C GLY A 70 4.03 12.72 1.31
N ASP A 71 3.65 13.18 2.49
CA ASP A 71 2.30 13.03 3.08
C ASP A 71 1.27 14.01 2.47
N GLY A 72 1.40 14.34 1.20
CA GLY A 72 0.38 15.09 0.44
C GLY A 72 -0.21 16.28 1.20
N ASP A 73 -1.46 16.17 1.63
CA ASP A 73 -2.18 17.20 2.38
C ASP A 73 -1.95 17.16 3.90
N LEU A 74 -1.05 16.31 4.39
CA LEU A 74 -0.71 16.10 5.79
C LEU A 74 -1.84 15.50 6.66
N SER A 75 -2.91 15.01 6.05
CA SER A 75 -4.03 14.45 6.80
C SER A 75 -3.69 13.13 7.50
N PHE A 76 -2.77 12.34 6.95
CA PHE A 76 -2.28 11.11 7.60
C PHE A 76 -1.46 11.47 8.84
N ALA A 77 -0.53 12.44 8.75
CA ALA A 77 0.25 12.92 9.87
C ALA A 77 -0.62 13.47 10.99
N ALA A 78 -1.60 14.32 10.65
CA ALA A 78 -2.57 14.86 11.62
C ALA A 78 -3.33 13.74 12.33
N SER A 79 -3.76 12.70 11.60
CA SER A 79 -4.42 11.53 12.20
C SER A 79 -3.51 10.78 13.17
N LEU A 80 -2.21 10.65 12.87
CA LEU A 80 -1.27 10.00 13.79
C LEU A 80 -1.15 10.77 15.11
N VAL A 81 -1.10 12.09 15.05
CA VAL A 81 -0.99 12.95 16.25
C VAL A 81 -2.29 12.94 17.05
N GLU A 82 -3.43 13.26 16.41
CA GLU A 82 -4.71 13.43 17.11
C GLU A 82 -5.34 12.13 17.59
N HIS A 83 -5.24 11.05 16.81
CA HIS A 83 -6.00 9.82 17.07
C HIS A 83 -5.15 8.61 17.45
N HIS A 84 -3.85 8.63 17.11
CA HIS A 84 -2.92 7.58 17.49
C HIS A 84 -1.94 8.03 18.58
N TYR A 85 -2.04 9.29 19.03
CA TYR A 85 -1.26 9.86 20.12
C TYR A 85 0.27 9.76 19.91
N CYS A 86 0.70 9.86 18.65
CA CYS A 86 2.11 9.82 18.32
C CYS A 86 2.77 11.17 18.61
N GLY A 87 3.64 11.20 19.64
CA GLY A 87 4.28 12.43 20.12
C GLY A 87 5.60 12.79 19.41
N ALA A 88 6.06 12.04 18.40
CA ALA A 88 7.34 12.29 17.71
C ALA A 88 7.22 12.06 16.20
N VAL A 89 6.36 12.83 15.52
CA VAL A 89 6.12 12.74 14.09
C VAL A 89 6.87 13.83 13.33
N THR A 90 7.69 13.44 12.36
CA THR A 90 8.27 14.34 11.36
C THR A 90 7.60 14.08 10.02
N ALA A 91 6.63 14.90 9.65
CA ALA A 91 5.98 14.83 8.35
C ALA A 91 6.79 15.60 7.30
N THR A 92 6.90 15.08 6.09
CA THR A 92 7.64 15.74 5.01
C THR A 92 6.80 15.88 3.75
N VAL A 93 6.98 17.00 3.05
CA VAL A 93 6.34 17.30 1.78
C VAL A 93 7.37 17.77 0.75
N LEU A 94 7.05 17.59 -0.52
CA LEU A 94 7.91 18.01 -1.63
C LEU A 94 7.82 19.52 -1.89
N GLU A 95 6.70 20.12 -1.56
CA GLU A 95 6.44 21.55 -1.69
C GLU A 95 7.44 22.35 -0.86
N LYS A 96 7.81 23.55 -1.36
CA LYS A 96 8.92 24.33 -0.79
C LYS A 96 8.52 25.15 0.42
N SER A 97 7.22 25.43 0.56
CA SER A 97 6.71 26.26 1.65
C SER A 97 5.29 25.88 2.03
N PRO A 98 4.78 26.34 3.19
CA PRO A 98 3.39 26.18 3.58
C PRO A 98 2.40 26.77 2.57
N GLU A 99 2.76 27.89 1.94
CA GLU A 99 1.91 28.60 0.96
C GLU A 99 1.76 27.74 -0.31
N GLU A 100 2.87 27.21 -0.85
CA GLU A 100 2.84 26.31 -2.01
C GLU A 100 2.03 25.04 -1.70
N LEU A 101 2.17 24.51 -0.49
CA LEU A 101 1.39 23.36 -0.04
C LEU A 101 -0.11 23.70 0.04
N ALA A 102 -0.48 24.83 0.64
CA ALA A 102 -1.87 25.27 0.78
C ALA A 102 -2.53 25.59 -0.58
N GLU A 103 -1.78 26.13 -1.55
CA GLU A 103 -2.27 26.32 -2.91
C GLU A 103 -2.65 24.99 -3.57
N LYS A 104 -1.82 23.97 -3.36
CA LYS A 104 -2.01 22.64 -3.91
C LYS A 104 -3.06 21.81 -3.15
N TYR A 105 -3.08 21.94 -1.83
CA TYR A 105 -3.96 21.23 -0.91
C TYR A 105 -4.55 22.22 0.13
N PRO A 106 -5.71 22.82 -0.12
CA PRO A 106 -6.27 23.86 0.75
C PRO A 106 -6.47 23.46 2.21
N HIS A 107 -6.70 22.16 2.48
CA HIS A 107 -6.88 21.65 3.85
C HIS A 107 -5.55 21.45 4.62
N ALA A 108 -4.39 21.54 3.94
CA ALA A 108 -3.10 21.31 4.56
C ALA A 108 -2.80 22.29 5.71
N THR A 109 -3.28 23.55 5.63
CA THR A 109 -3.08 24.54 6.69
C THR A 109 -3.65 24.11 8.03
N GLU A 110 -4.85 23.53 8.04
CA GLU A 110 -5.46 22.99 9.25
C GLU A 110 -4.65 21.82 9.80
N ASN A 111 -4.22 20.90 8.93
CA ASN A 111 -3.43 19.75 9.31
C ASN A 111 -2.05 20.13 9.87
N ILE A 112 -1.40 21.16 9.30
CA ILE A 112 -0.16 21.73 9.85
C ILE A 112 -0.38 22.17 11.29
N GLY A 113 -1.45 22.95 11.56
CA GLY A 113 -1.76 23.42 12.90
C GLY A 113 -1.96 22.28 13.91
N LYS A 114 -2.62 21.18 13.50
CA LYS A 114 -2.81 19.99 14.34
C LYS A 114 -1.50 19.28 14.66
N ILE A 115 -0.61 19.15 13.67
CA ILE A 115 0.70 18.51 13.85
C ILE A 115 1.60 19.34 14.77
N GLU A 116 1.70 20.64 14.51
CA GLU A 116 2.61 21.55 15.22
C GLU A 116 2.10 21.95 16.63
N ALA A 117 0.86 21.61 16.96
CA ALA A 117 0.35 21.74 18.33
C ALA A 117 1.03 20.76 19.31
N GLU A 118 1.61 19.66 18.82
CA GLU A 118 2.37 18.70 19.63
C GLU A 118 3.86 19.01 19.52
N GLU A 119 4.53 19.30 20.67
CA GLU A 119 5.92 19.79 20.74
C GLU A 119 6.93 18.89 20.02
N GLY A 120 6.73 17.58 20.05
CA GLY A 120 7.62 16.59 19.42
C GLY A 120 7.40 16.43 17.90
N CYS A 121 6.34 17.07 17.34
CA CYS A 121 5.94 16.92 15.97
C CYS A 121 6.31 18.14 15.12
N LYS A 122 6.53 17.92 13.81
CA LYS A 122 6.89 19.00 12.87
C LYS A 122 6.64 18.63 11.43
N VAL A 123 6.52 19.67 10.59
CA VAL A 123 6.47 19.56 9.13
C VAL A 123 7.78 20.06 8.52
N LEU A 124 8.34 19.31 7.59
CA LEU A 124 9.52 19.68 6.81
C LEU A 124 9.15 19.80 5.34
N TYR A 125 9.51 20.92 4.74
CA TYR A 125 9.25 21.27 3.36
C TYR A 125 10.46 20.99 2.47
N ASN A 126 10.23 20.91 1.16
CA ASN A 126 11.26 20.70 0.13
C ASN A 126 12.06 19.40 0.35
N ILE A 127 11.40 18.35 0.79
CA ILE A 127 12.02 17.03 1.02
C ILE A 127 11.70 16.12 -0.15
N ASP A 128 12.69 15.89 -1.00
CA ASP A 128 12.63 14.92 -2.09
C ASP A 128 13.07 13.54 -1.56
N ALA A 129 12.17 12.57 -1.59
CA ALA A 129 12.42 11.20 -1.13
C ALA A 129 13.66 10.56 -1.77
N THR A 130 14.02 10.98 -3.00
CA THR A 130 15.17 10.43 -3.75
C THR A 130 16.50 11.12 -3.44
N LYS A 131 16.48 12.24 -2.69
CA LYS A 131 17.66 13.09 -2.42
C LYS A 131 17.83 13.43 -0.94
N MET A 132 16.88 13.10 -0.09
CA MET A 132 16.92 13.47 1.32
C MET A 132 18.20 13.00 2.01
N ALA A 133 18.72 13.86 2.91
CA ALA A 133 19.79 13.48 3.81
C ALA A 133 19.26 12.54 4.91
N PRO A 134 20.08 11.62 5.43
CA PRO A 134 19.65 10.72 6.50
C PRO A 134 19.46 11.47 7.82
N PHE A 135 18.49 11.04 8.60
CA PHE A 135 18.21 11.50 9.95
C PHE A 135 19.06 10.71 10.95
N LEU A 136 20.15 11.32 11.41
CA LEU A 136 21.15 10.66 12.25
C LEU A 136 21.27 11.34 13.62
N THR A 137 21.79 10.61 14.60
CA THR A 137 22.22 11.21 15.88
C THR A 137 23.35 12.21 15.65
N LYS A 138 23.36 13.33 16.38
CA LYS A 138 24.42 14.34 16.26
C LYS A 138 25.79 13.89 16.80
N LYS A 139 25.89 12.73 17.47
CA LYS A 139 27.11 12.23 18.10
C LYS A 139 27.89 11.29 17.17
N GLY A 140 29.00 11.79 16.64
CA GLY A 140 30.08 10.98 16.08
C GLY A 140 30.00 10.66 14.59
N ARG A 141 31.13 10.17 14.06
CA ARG A 141 31.29 9.72 12.66
C ARG A 141 30.45 8.48 12.32
N ASP A 142 29.97 7.77 13.34
CA ASP A 142 29.12 6.58 13.24
C ASP A 142 27.66 6.92 13.58
N GLY A 143 27.16 8.03 13.06
CA GLY A 143 25.79 8.46 13.29
C GLY A 143 24.79 7.34 12.99
N SER A 144 24.21 6.75 14.04
CA SER A 144 23.11 5.80 13.88
C SER A 144 21.84 6.53 13.52
N GLY A 145 21.02 5.93 12.66
CA GLY A 145 19.70 6.44 12.37
C GLY A 145 18.84 6.55 13.62
N VAL A 146 17.90 7.46 13.61
CA VAL A 146 17.08 7.79 14.78
C VAL A 146 15.60 7.46 14.64
N MET A 147 15.16 7.02 13.45
CA MET A 147 13.76 6.80 13.16
C MET A 147 13.36 5.35 13.43
N ASP A 148 12.37 5.15 14.29
CA ASP A 148 11.79 3.84 14.55
C ASP A 148 10.89 3.38 13.40
N ARG A 149 10.19 4.32 12.77
CA ARG A 149 9.34 4.06 11.59
C ARG A 149 9.57 5.12 10.53
N ILE A 150 9.73 4.65 9.29
CA ILE A 150 9.71 5.52 8.10
C ILE A 150 8.56 5.05 7.23
N ILE A 151 7.59 5.91 6.97
CA ILE A 151 6.37 5.55 6.28
C ILE A 151 6.27 6.36 4.98
N PHE A 152 6.03 5.68 3.87
CA PHE A 152 5.76 6.29 2.58
C PHE A 152 4.47 5.71 2.01
N ASN A 153 3.38 6.43 2.18
CA ASN A 153 2.08 6.02 1.68
C ASN A 153 1.90 6.45 0.23
N PHE A 154 1.53 5.48 -0.62
CA PHE A 154 1.17 5.68 -2.02
C PHE A 154 2.19 6.49 -2.83
N PRO A 155 3.50 6.14 -2.75
CA PRO A 155 4.54 6.82 -3.52
C PRO A 155 4.20 6.85 -5.00
N HIS A 156 4.35 8.02 -5.64
CA HIS A 156 4.06 8.16 -7.06
C HIS A 156 4.82 9.35 -7.66
N VAL A 157 5.43 9.17 -8.84
CA VAL A 157 6.18 10.24 -9.52
C VAL A 157 5.30 11.26 -10.24
N GLY A 158 3.97 11.13 -10.18
CA GLY A 158 3.03 11.88 -10.99
C GLY A 158 2.95 11.35 -12.44
N GLY A 159 2.18 12.00 -13.27
CA GLY A 159 1.96 11.60 -14.67
C GLY A 159 3.12 12.01 -15.60
N LYS A 160 4.32 11.46 -15.41
CA LYS A 160 5.49 11.75 -16.24
C LYS A 160 5.42 11.17 -17.67
N SER A 161 4.62 10.13 -17.89
CA SER A 161 4.48 9.45 -19.18
C SER A 161 3.10 8.83 -19.33
N THR A 162 2.60 8.81 -20.57
CA THR A 162 1.41 8.05 -20.97
C THR A 162 1.72 6.59 -21.26
N ASP A 163 3.00 6.24 -21.48
CA ASP A 163 3.47 4.87 -21.64
C ASP A 163 3.52 4.17 -20.27
N VAL A 164 2.75 3.09 -20.11
CA VAL A 164 2.63 2.35 -18.85
C VAL A 164 3.98 1.77 -18.40
N ASN A 165 4.75 1.17 -19.30
CA ASN A 165 6.03 0.56 -18.96
C ASN A 165 7.05 1.60 -18.49
N ARG A 166 7.06 2.77 -19.13
CA ARG A 166 7.92 3.88 -18.74
C ARG A 166 7.49 4.46 -17.40
N GLN A 167 6.19 4.59 -17.17
CA GLN A 167 5.64 5.05 -15.90
C GLN A 167 5.97 4.08 -14.76
N VAL A 168 5.89 2.77 -15.00
CA VAL A 168 6.32 1.73 -14.04
C VAL A 168 7.78 1.90 -13.66
N ARG A 169 8.68 2.09 -14.65
CA ARG A 169 10.12 2.28 -14.39
C ARG A 169 10.40 3.51 -13.53
N TYR A 170 9.74 4.65 -13.80
CA TYR A 170 9.92 5.85 -13.00
C TYR A 170 9.49 5.65 -11.53
N ASN A 171 8.41 4.89 -11.29
CA ASN A 171 8.00 4.57 -9.92
C ASN A 171 8.92 3.54 -9.26
N GLN A 172 9.49 2.61 -10.02
CA GLN A 172 10.54 1.69 -9.52
C GLN A 172 11.80 2.46 -9.13
N GLU A 173 12.26 3.41 -9.95
CA GLU A 173 13.39 4.29 -9.64
C GLU A 173 13.14 5.12 -8.37
N LEU A 174 11.94 5.71 -8.24
CA LEU A 174 11.53 6.42 -7.02
C LEU A 174 11.70 5.54 -5.78
N LEU A 175 11.19 4.31 -5.82
CA LEU A 175 11.24 3.38 -4.67
C LEU A 175 12.65 2.94 -4.34
N VAL A 176 13.49 2.63 -5.34
CA VAL A 176 14.88 2.24 -5.13
C VAL A 176 15.67 3.37 -4.49
N GLU A 177 15.58 4.58 -5.03
CA GLU A 177 16.29 5.73 -4.46
C GLU A 177 15.75 6.09 -3.06
N PHE A 178 14.44 6.05 -2.86
CA PHE A 178 13.85 6.20 -1.53
C PHE A 178 14.42 5.18 -0.53
N PHE A 179 14.43 3.90 -0.83
CA PHE A 179 14.97 2.88 0.08
C PHE A 179 16.42 3.12 0.44
N LYS A 180 17.27 3.48 -0.54
CA LYS A 180 18.68 3.82 -0.31
C LYS A 180 18.86 5.01 0.63
N ARG A 181 17.98 6.04 0.51
CA ARG A 181 18.04 7.26 1.33
C ARG A 181 17.40 7.09 2.70
N ALA A 182 16.36 6.26 2.80
CA ALA A 182 15.64 6.02 4.05
C ALA A 182 16.39 5.07 4.98
N ALA A 183 16.95 3.99 4.47
CA ALA A 183 17.58 2.95 5.29
C ALA A 183 18.63 3.46 6.29
N PRO A 184 19.52 4.41 5.96
CA PRO A 184 20.47 4.98 6.93
C PRO A 184 19.80 5.74 8.09
N SER A 185 18.56 6.21 7.92
CA SER A 185 17.82 6.94 8.96
C SER A 185 17.18 6.03 10.01
N LEU A 186 17.10 4.71 9.74
CA LEU A 186 16.50 3.77 10.69
C LEU A 186 17.35 3.63 11.97
N ALA A 187 16.68 3.70 13.10
CA ALA A 187 17.21 3.22 14.37
C ALA A 187 17.47 1.69 14.32
N PRO A 188 18.28 1.12 15.20
CA PRO A 188 18.41 -0.33 15.33
C PRO A 188 17.04 -0.99 15.57
N GLY A 189 16.65 -1.93 14.68
CA GLY A 189 15.34 -2.58 14.69
C GLY A 189 14.18 -1.69 14.21
N GLY A 190 14.48 -0.55 13.60
CA GLY A 190 13.48 0.30 12.93
C GLY A 190 12.98 -0.32 11.63
N THR A 191 11.83 0.15 11.13
CA THR A 191 11.19 -0.40 9.93
C THR A 191 10.83 0.68 8.92
N ILE A 192 10.83 0.30 7.64
CA ILE A 192 10.25 1.10 6.56
C ILE A 192 8.91 0.50 6.20
N VAL A 193 7.87 1.32 6.13
CA VAL A 193 6.52 0.93 5.71
C VAL A 193 6.19 1.62 4.41
N VAL A 194 5.84 0.85 3.37
CA VAL A 194 5.35 1.42 2.10
C VAL A 194 3.97 0.86 1.81
N THR A 195 3.03 1.76 1.55
CA THR A 195 1.66 1.39 1.18
C THR A 195 1.44 1.61 -0.32
N LEU A 196 0.91 0.62 -1.01
CA LEU A 196 0.56 0.67 -2.43
C LEU A 196 -0.89 0.23 -2.63
N PHE A 197 -1.54 0.73 -3.68
CA PHE A 197 -2.80 0.15 -4.15
C PHE A 197 -2.57 -1.27 -4.66
N GLU A 198 -3.58 -2.12 -4.51
CA GLU A 198 -3.57 -3.45 -5.10
C GLU A 198 -4.00 -3.41 -6.57
N GLY A 199 -3.49 -4.36 -7.37
CA GLY A 199 -3.73 -4.46 -8.80
C GLY A 199 -2.75 -3.67 -9.65
N GLU A 200 -2.93 -3.74 -10.98
CA GLU A 200 -2.09 -3.01 -11.93
C GLU A 200 -2.39 -1.50 -11.94
N PRO A 201 -1.37 -0.67 -12.18
CA PRO A 201 0.03 -1.00 -12.49
C PRO A 201 0.93 -1.23 -11.26
N TYR A 202 0.42 -1.13 -10.03
CA TYR A 202 1.22 -1.16 -8.79
C TYR A 202 1.90 -2.52 -8.54
N THR A 203 1.25 -3.62 -8.92
CA THR A 203 1.83 -4.97 -8.85
C THR A 203 3.05 -5.13 -9.74
N LEU A 204 3.11 -4.42 -10.87
CA LEU A 204 4.24 -4.40 -11.80
C LEU A 204 5.48 -3.71 -11.22
N TRP A 205 5.32 -2.93 -10.14
CA TRP A 205 6.47 -2.28 -9.52
C TRP A 205 7.35 -3.26 -8.75
N ASN A 206 6.82 -4.43 -8.39
CA ASN A 206 7.55 -5.50 -7.71
C ASN A 206 8.33 -5.01 -6.47
N ILE A 207 7.64 -4.31 -5.58
CA ILE A 207 8.23 -3.61 -4.43
C ILE A 207 9.14 -4.48 -3.56
N ARG A 208 8.83 -5.79 -3.44
CA ARG A 208 9.60 -6.74 -2.63
C ARG A 208 11.01 -6.93 -3.17
N ASP A 209 11.17 -7.03 -4.50
CA ASP A 209 12.46 -7.21 -5.13
C ASP A 209 13.25 -5.90 -5.16
N LEU A 210 12.58 -4.74 -5.31
CA LEU A 210 13.22 -3.43 -5.20
C LEU A 210 13.81 -3.22 -3.80
N ALA A 211 13.06 -3.56 -2.75
CA ALA A 211 13.53 -3.49 -1.38
C ALA A 211 14.72 -4.44 -1.14
N ARG A 212 14.62 -5.69 -1.64
CA ARG A 212 15.72 -6.67 -1.55
C ARG A 212 16.99 -6.18 -2.23
N HIS A 213 16.86 -5.57 -3.40
CA HIS A 213 17.98 -4.94 -4.13
C HIS A 213 18.62 -3.80 -3.31
N SER A 214 17.83 -3.10 -2.52
CA SER A 214 18.27 -1.98 -1.67
C SER A 214 18.76 -2.40 -0.28
N GLY A 215 19.02 -3.70 -0.02
CA GLY A 215 19.53 -4.19 1.26
C GLY A 215 18.47 -4.42 2.33
N LEU A 216 17.20 -4.37 1.96
CA LEU A 216 16.07 -4.61 2.86
C LEU A 216 15.46 -5.99 2.65
N GLN A 217 14.68 -6.46 3.62
CA GLN A 217 13.85 -7.64 3.49
C GLN A 217 12.44 -7.37 4.00
N VAL A 218 11.46 -8.06 3.42
CA VAL A 218 10.07 -7.98 3.90
C VAL A 218 9.96 -8.72 5.22
N GLU A 219 9.52 -8.04 6.26
CA GLU A 219 9.12 -8.66 7.52
C GLU A 219 7.70 -9.22 7.41
N ARG A 220 6.75 -8.37 7.00
CA ARG A 220 5.34 -8.71 6.85
C ARG A 220 4.64 -7.77 5.88
N SER A 221 3.41 -8.13 5.51
CA SER A 221 2.50 -7.22 4.80
C SER A 221 1.07 -7.45 5.27
N PHE A 222 0.26 -6.40 5.24
CA PHE A 222 -1.13 -6.43 5.68
C PHE A 222 -1.99 -5.48 4.84
N ARG A 223 -3.30 -5.65 4.91
CA ARG A 223 -4.25 -4.76 4.25
C ARG A 223 -4.20 -3.39 4.91
N PHE A 224 -4.03 -2.34 4.12
CA PHE A 224 -4.19 -0.97 4.59
C PHE A 224 -5.70 -0.67 4.71
N GLN A 225 -6.11 -0.12 5.83
CA GLN A 225 -7.49 0.27 6.10
C GLN A 225 -7.51 1.75 6.43
N ALA A 226 -7.97 2.58 5.49
CA ALA A 226 -8.03 4.03 5.66
C ALA A 226 -8.91 4.44 6.86
N ALA A 227 -9.98 3.70 7.13
CA ALA A 227 -10.85 3.93 8.27
C ALA A 227 -10.17 3.82 9.65
N ALA A 228 -8.98 3.18 9.71
CA ALA A 228 -8.18 3.14 10.93
C ALA A 228 -7.48 4.48 11.25
N TYR A 229 -7.51 5.43 10.33
CA TYR A 229 -6.88 6.74 10.43
C TYR A 229 -7.94 7.84 10.30
N PRO A 230 -8.64 8.20 11.39
CA PRO A 230 -9.70 9.22 11.34
C PRO A 230 -9.16 10.55 10.81
N GLY A 231 -9.90 11.20 9.91
CA GLY A 231 -9.48 12.44 9.27
C GLY A 231 -8.52 12.29 8.09
N TYR A 232 -8.00 11.09 7.83
CA TYR A 232 -7.15 10.85 6.67
C TYR A 232 -7.92 10.92 5.35
N HIS A 233 -7.37 11.65 4.40
CA HIS A 233 -7.82 11.73 3.02
C HIS A 233 -6.69 11.40 2.07
N HIS A 234 -6.96 10.59 1.05
CA HIS A 234 -5.93 10.26 0.08
C HIS A 234 -5.73 11.41 -0.91
N ALA A 235 -4.68 12.20 -0.68
CA ALA A 235 -4.30 13.30 -1.55
C ALA A 235 -3.63 12.80 -2.84
N ARG A 236 -4.03 13.37 -3.99
CA ARG A 236 -3.37 13.08 -5.27
C ARG A 236 -2.05 13.84 -5.38
N THR A 237 -1.03 13.22 -5.93
CA THR A 237 0.29 13.85 -6.19
C THR A 237 0.21 15.15 -7.00
N LEU A 238 -0.79 15.29 -7.88
CA LEU A 238 -1.02 16.49 -8.70
C LEU A 238 -1.91 17.54 -8.02
N GLY A 239 -2.28 17.34 -6.74
CA GLY A 239 -3.16 18.23 -6.02
C GLY A 239 -4.64 18.01 -6.33
N VAL A 240 -5.46 18.96 -5.88
CA VAL A 240 -6.91 18.91 -6.02
C VAL A 240 -7.31 19.15 -7.47
N VAL A 241 -8.09 18.24 -8.05
CA VAL A 241 -8.64 18.40 -9.39
C VAL A 241 -9.84 19.34 -9.33
N LYS A 242 -9.73 20.50 -9.96
CA LYS A 242 -10.85 21.41 -10.15
C LYS A 242 -11.61 21.00 -11.41
N SER A 243 -12.95 21.02 -11.33
CA SER A 243 -13.81 20.86 -12.50
C SER A 243 -13.65 22.05 -13.45
N LYS A 244 -14.17 21.95 -14.68
CA LYS A 244 -14.19 23.07 -15.62
C LYS A 244 -14.98 24.29 -15.07
N SER A 245 -15.86 24.08 -14.11
CA SER A 245 -16.59 25.13 -13.37
C SER A 245 -15.84 25.69 -12.16
N GLY A 246 -14.61 25.18 -11.88
CA GLY A 246 -13.82 25.62 -10.71
C GLY A 246 -14.19 24.94 -9.40
N GLU A 247 -15.20 24.07 -9.39
CA GLU A 247 -15.57 23.31 -8.20
C GLU A 247 -14.51 22.26 -7.87
N VAL A 248 -14.09 22.26 -6.60
CA VAL A 248 -13.26 21.21 -6.03
C VAL A 248 -14.16 19.99 -5.84
N GLY A 249 -13.91 18.99 -6.62
CA GLY A 249 -14.71 17.83 -6.38
C GLY A 249 -14.55 16.80 -7.46
N GLY A 250 -14.99 15.81 -7.31
CA GLY A 250 -15.19 14.70 -8.17
C GLY A 250 -14.88 13.45 -7.42
N GLY A 251 -15.80 12.95 -6.73
CA GLY A 251 -16.11 11.57 -6.36
C GLY A 251 -15.01 10.51 -6.28
N TRP A 252 -13.75 10.88 -6.55
CA TRP A 252 -12.66 9.92 -6.45
C TRP A 252 -12.21 9.82 -4.99
N LYS A 253 -12.46 8.65 -4.40
CA LYS A 253 -12.05 8.32 -3.05
C LYS A 253 -10.96 7.25 -3.15
N GLY A 254 -9.71 7.68 -2.98
CA GLY A 254 -8.57 6.77 -2.92
C GLY A 254 -8.65 5.82 -1.73
N GLU A 255 -9.28 6.27 -0.66
CA GLU A 255 -9.50 5.55 0.59
C GLU A 255 -10.32 4.26 0.41
N ASP A 256 -11.22 4.24 -0.56
CA ASP A 256 -12.09 3.08 -0.86
C ASP A 256 -11.37 2.00 -1.68
N ARG A 257 -10.16 2.28 -2.20
CA ARG A 257 -9.42 1.32 -3.00
C ARG A 257 -8.67 0.34 -2.13
N ALA A 258 -8.67 -0.93 -2.55
CA ALA A 258 -7.85 -1.95 -1.91
C ALA A 258 -6.36 -1.55 -1.95
N ALA A 259 -5.73 -1.56 -0.79
CA ALA A 259 -4.34 -1.20 -0.63
C ALA A 259 -3.64 -2.11 0.39
N ARG A 260 -2.31 -2.23 0.26
CA ARG A 260 -1.48 -3.09 1.08
C ARG A 260 -0.25 -2.36 1.56
N SER A 261 0.01 -2.44 2.85
CA SER A 261 1.24 -1.98 3.49
C SER A 261 2.24 -3.13 3.55
N TYR A 262 3.49 -2.82 3.20
CA TYR A 262 4.64 -3.71 3.28
C TYR A 262 5.60 -3.16 4.30
N VAL A 263 5.98 -3.97 5.28
CA VAL A 263 6.96 -3.63 6.32
C VAL A 263 8.29 -4.25 5.95
N PHE A 264 9.33 -3.42 5.93
CA PHE A 264 10.68 -3.80 5.59
C PHE A 264 11.63 -3.53 6.76
N VAL A 265 12.59 -4.43 6.95
CA VAL A 265 13.70 -4.32 7.90
C VAL A 265 15.03 -4.41 7.14
N ARG A 266 16.12 -3.91 7.73
CA ARG A 266 17.45 -4.15 7.16
C ARG A 266 17.79 -5.64 7.27
N LYS A 267 18.49 -6.17 6.27
CA LYS A 267 18.88 -7.60 6.27
C LYS A 267 19.82 -7.96 7.41
N ASP A 268 20.63 -7.01 7.83
CA ASP A 268 21.67 -7.20 8.85
C ASP A 268 21.15 -6.92 10.27
N ASP A 269 19.93 -6.42 10.45
CA ASP A 269 19.32 -6.28 11.76
C ASP A 269 18.88 -7.69 12.21
N GLU A 270 19.38 -8.15 13.35
CA GLU A 270 18.93 -9.40 13.96
C GLU A 270 17.41 -9.36 14.14
N VAL A 271 16.74 -10.39 13.64
CA VAL A 271 15.29 -10.55 13.75
C VAL A 271 14.94 -10.57 15.24
N ARG A 272 14.48 -9.47 15.79
CA ARG A 272 13.92 -9.45 17.15
C ARG A 272 12.71 -10.39 17.14
N PRO A 273 12.65 -11.39 18.02
CA PRO A 273 11.46 -12.21 18.14
C PRO A 273 10.29 -11.27 18.44
N ALA A 274 9.19 -11.43 17.67
CA ALA A 274 7.97 -10.66 17.85
C ALA A 274 7.62 -10.65 19.33
N LYS A 275 7.44 -9.47 19.95
CA LYS A 275 6.90 -9.38 21.30
C LYS A 275 5.53 -10.06 21.28
N GLU A 276 5.45 -11.27 21.82
CA GLU A 276 4.19 -11.92 22.08
C GLU A 276 3.36 -10.98 22.96
N ASN A 277 2.24 -10.52 22.40
CA ASN A 277 1.21 -9.85 23.18
C ASN A 277 0.69 -10.89 24.19
N GLY A 278 1.29 -10.86 25.37
CA GLY A 278 1.01 -11.78 26.46
C GLY A 278 -0.39 -11.57 27.01
N ASN A 279 -1.36 -12.20 26.35
CA ASN A 279 -2.66 -12.47 26.97
C ASN A 279 -2.45 -13.57 28.02
N LYS A 280 -2.02 -13.16 29.23
CA LYS A 280 -1.92 -14.05 30.40
C LYS A 280 -3.33 -14.52 30.76
N LYS A 281 -3.80 -15.59 30.13
CA LYS A 281 -4.88 -16.40 30.69
C LYS A 281 -4.42 -16.92 32.05
N GLY A 282 -5.07 -16.43 33.09
CA GLY A 282 -4.81 -16.81 34.47
C GLY A 282 -4.89 -18.34 34.66
N LYS A 283 -3.74 -18.95 34.99
CA LYS A 283 -3.64 -20.35 35.35
C LYS A 283 -4.23 -20.48 36.74
N LYS A 284 -5.47 -20.98 36.80
CA LYS A 284 -6.16 -21.39 38.04
C LYS A 284 -5.32 -22.47 38.72
N ARG A 285 -4.71 -22.15 39.87
CA ARG A 285 -4.07 -23.15 40.74
C ARG A 285 -5.17 -24.00 41.34
N SER A 286 -5.19 -25.31 41.01
CA SER A 286 -5.90 -26.33 41.78
C SER A 286 -5.16 -26.54 43.08
N ARG A 287 -5.86 -26.37 44.22
CA ARG A 287 -5.43 -26.82 45.53
C ARG A 287 -5.44 -28.36 45.48
N ALA A 288 -4.32 -28.97 45.75
CA ALA A 288 -4.24 -30.34 46.17
C ALA A 288 -4.51 -30.36 47.67
N ASP A 289 -5.56 -31.07 48.08
CA ASP A 289 -5.81 -31.44 49.47
C ASP A 289 -4.77 -32.52 49.85
N ASP A 290 -3.97 -32.19 50.85
CA ASP A 290 -3.02 -33.08 51.50
C ASP A 290 -3.76 -33.72 52.66
N ASP A 291 -4.19 -34.98 52.49
CA ASP A 291 -4.79 -35.80 53.54
C ASP A 291 -3.71 -36.76 54.05
N SER A 292 -3.07 -36.33 55.14
CA SER A 292 -2.18 -37.20 55.92
C SER A 292 -2.92 -37.75 57.13
N SER A 293 -3.32 -39.01 57.06
CA SER A 293 -3.74 -39.83 58.18
C SER A 293 -2.51 -40.53 58.73
N ASP A 294 -2.10 -40.09 59.91
CA ASP A 294 -1.28 -40.86 60.85
C ASP A 294 -2.12 -42.04 61.38
N ASP A 295 -1.50 -43.23 61.48
CA ASP A 295 -1.79 -44.25 62.43
C ASP A 295 -0.54 -45.08 62.70
N ASP A 296 -0.21 -45.19 64.05
CA ASP A 296 0.70 -46.07 64.85
C ASP A 296 2.22 -45.88 64.63
#